data_65926b1ad34b81cea99fa5dc2ac36ba6
#
_entry.id   65926b1ad34b81cea99fa5dc2ac36ba6
#
_cell.length_a   1.000
_cell.length_b   1.000
_cell.length_c   1.000
_cell.angle_alpha   90.00
_cell.angle_beta   90.00
_cell.angle_gamma   90.00
#
_symmetry.space_group_name_H-M   'P 1'
#
loop_
_entity.id
_entity.type
_entity.pdbx_description
1 polymer ?
#
loop_
_entity_poly.entity_id
_entity_poly.type
_entity_poly.pdbx_seq_one_letter_code
_entity_poly.pdbx_strand_id
1 'polypeptide(L)'
;PEMSFEIVSINKFIQFYFCVPRELKEFVEGQFYAQYPTVEISAADDYTEKIFEEKYAVGYDVQTTKEDVYPIKTFQSFEVDPLSGITSVLSQLSANEEVWIQICVSPASDQWQKKATSFVKAIKSGNDPNEPIWKTILGGLGTIAKTVSAPPTQTASAPTQVDISGPAALAMSGIETKSTKLGFKSKIRVISLSGDYHRARANAGSVAGVLKQFTQTNM
;
A
#
# COMPACT_ATOMS: atom_id res chain seq x y z
N PRO A 1 -3.58 -18.33 -0.22
CA PRO A 1 -3.38 -18.18 -1.66
C PRO A 1 -2.93 -16.76 -1.98
N GLU A 2 -2.03 -16.64 -2.92
CA GLU A 2 -1.54 -15.36 -3.45
C GLU A 2 -2.17 -15.16 -4.83
N MET A 3 -2.59 -13.94 -5.11
CA MET A 3 -3.17 -13.54 -6.39
C MET A 3 -2.43 -12.30 -6.88
N SER A 4 -2.40 -12.06 -8.17
CA SER A 4 -1.92 -10.79 -8.71
C SER A 4 -2.91 -10.17 -9.69
N PHE A 5 -2.94 -8.84 -9.69
CA PHE A 5 -3.54 -8.00 -10.71
C PHE A 5 -2.41 -7.30 -11.44
N GLU A 6 -2.42 -7.34 -12.75
CA GLU A 6 -1.27 -6.92 -13.52
C GLU A 6 -1.67 -6.03 -14.68
N ILE A 7 -0.91 -4.98 -14.90
CA ILE A 7 -1.03 -4.09 -16.06
C ILE A 7 0.28 -4.24 -16.84
N VAL A 8 0.17 -4.74 -18.05
CA VAL A 8 1.32 -5.12 -18.85
C VAL A 8 1.26 -4.43 -20.20
N SER A 9 2.34 -3.79 -20.61
CA SER A 9 2.50 -3.25 -21.95
C SER A 9 3.54 -4.06 -22.71
N ILE A 10 3.09 -4.74 -23.75
CA ILE A 10 3.92 -5.56 -24.65
C ILE A 10 3.55 -5.19 -26.09
N ASN A 11 4.53 -4.93 -26.94
CA ASN A 11 4.33 -4.57 -28.35
C ASN A 11 3.35 -3.39 -28.52
N LYS A 12 3.39 -2.40 -27.63
CA LYS A 12 2.49 -1.23 -27.56
C LYS A 12 1.02 -1.54 -27.20
N PHE A 13 0.69 -2.77 -26.84
CA PHE A 13 -0.63 -3.12 -26.35
C PHE A 13 -0.61 -3.16 -24.83
N ILE A 14 -1.53 -2.43 -24.21
CA ILE A 14 -1.75 -2.47 -22.77
C ILE A 14 -2.80 -3.53 -22.49
N GLN A 15 -2.44 -4.50 -21.68
CA GLN A 15 -3.27 -5.64 -21.31
C GLN A 15 -3.38 -5.73 -19.80
N PHE A 16 -4.53 -6.18 -19.33
CA PHE A 16 -4.79 -6.45 -17.93
C PHE A 16 -4.82 -7.95 -17.72
N TYR A 17 -4.02 -8.41 -16.76
CA TYR A 17 -3.99 -9.81 -16.37
C TYR A 17 -4.39 -9.95 -14.92
N PHE A 18 -4.94 -11.08 -14.57
CA PHE A 18 -5.01 -11.53 -13.20
C PHE A 18 -4.56 -12.98 -13.11
N CYS A 19 -3.66 -13.23 -12.16
CA CYS A 19 -3.18 -14.55 -11.86
C CYS A 19 -3.81 -15.00 -10.54
N VAL A 20 -4.48 -16.12 -10.57
CA VAL A 20 -5.23 -16.66 -9.43
C VAL A 20 -4.99 -18.16 -9.30
N PRO A 21 -5.04 -18.73 -8.08
CA PRO A 21 -5.07 -20.17 -7.90
C PRO A 21 -6.21 -20.81 -8.69
N ARG A 22 -5.95 -21.98 -9.26
CA ARG A 22 -6.90 -22.67 -10.14
C ARG A 22 -8.27 -22.86 -9.48
N GLU A 23 -8.28 -23.10 -8.18
CA GLU A 23 -9.49 -23.34 -7.40
C GLU A 23 -10.36 -22.09 -7.25
N LEU A 24 -9.79 -20.90 -7.45
CA LEU A 24 -10.49 -19.63 -7.34
C LEU A 24 -10.87 -19.03 -8.71
N LYS A 25 -10.48 -19.66 -9.80
CA LYS A 25 -10.67 -19.14 -11.16
C LYS A 25 -12.13 -18.77 -11.41
N GLU A 26 -13.04 -19.73 -11.32
CA GLU A 26 -14.46 -19.51 -11.62
C GLU A 26 -15.10 -18.47 -10.70
N PHE A 27 -14.71 -18.47 -9.42
CA PHE A 27 -15.18 -17.46 -8.47
C PHE A 27 -14.75 -16.04 -8.88
N VAL A 28 -13.47 -15.87 -9.21
CA VAL A 28 -12.93 -14.54 -9.58
C VAL A 28 -13.51 -14.08 -10.93
N GLU A 29 -13.60 -14.95 -11.92
CA GLU A 29 -14.27 -14.64 -13.21
C GLU A 29 -15.71 -14.19 -12.98
N GLY A 30 -16.46 -14.89 -12.13
CA GLY A 30 -17.83 -14.51 -11.78
C GLY A 30 -17.92 -13.12 -11.12
N GLN A 31 -16.96 -12.74 -10.26
CA GLN A 31 -16.90 -11.40 -9.69
C GLN A 31 -16.62 -10.32 -10.74
N PHE A 32 -15.75 -10.59 -11.71
CA PHE A 32 -15.50 -9.67 -12.81
C PHE A 32 -16.75 -9.47 -13.68
N TYR A 33 -17.43 -10.55 -14.10
CA TYR A 33 -18.65 -10.44 -14.89
C TYR A 33 -19.78 -9.74 -14.15
N ALA A 34 -19.87 -9.90 -12.83
CA ALA A 34 -20.86 -9.20 -12.02
C ALA A 34 -20.66 -7.69 -12.00
N GLN A 35 -19.40 -7.22 -12.01
CA GLN A 35 -19.05 -5.80 -11.99
C GLN A 35 -18.92 -5.18 -13.37
N TYR A 36 -18.47 -5.99 -14.35
CA TYR A 36 -18.18 -5.57 -15.72
C TYR A 36 -18.83 -6.55 -16.70
N PRO A 37 -20.15 -6.45 -16.94
CA PRO A 37 -20.89 -7.44 -17.76
C PRO A 37 -20.42 -7.58 -19.21
N THR A 38 -19.72 -6.56 -19.72
CA THR A 38 -19.18 -6.54 -21.10
C THR A 38 -17.72 -6.90 -21.20
N VAL A 39 -17.07 -7.28 -20.10
CA VAL A 39 -15.66 -7.66 -20.11
C VAL A 39 -15.50 -9.00 -20.83
N GLU A 40 -14.43 -9.11 -21.63
CA GLU A 40 -14.00 -10.37 -22.22
C GLU A 40 -12.82 -10.91 -21.41
N ILE A 41 -12.95 -12.13 -20.91
CA ILE A 41 -11.91 -12.81 -20.14
C ILE A 41 -11.50 -14.05 -20.92
N SER A 42 -10.21 -14.17 -21.21
CA SER A 42 -9.62 -15.32 -21.88
C SER A 42 -8.41 -15.85 -21.11
N ALA A 43 -8.14 -17.13 -21.21
CA ALA A 43 -6.89 -17.69 -20.72
C ALA A 43 -5.73 -17.16 -21.56
N ALA A 44 -4.63 -16.83 -20.91
CA ALA A 44 -3.41 -16.36 -21.56
C ALA A 44 -2.21 -17.18 -21.07
N ASP A 45 -1.22 -17.31 -21.93
CA ASP A 45 0.07 -17.88 -21.56
C ASP A 45 0.81 -16.94 -20.62
N ASP A 46 1.72 -17.50 -19.81
CA ASP A 46 2.56 -16.72 -18.92
C ASP A 46 3.54 -15.88 -19.73
N TYR A 47 3.30 -14.57 -19.75
CA TYR A 47 4.15 -13.65 -20.47
C TYR A 47 5.56 -13.52 -19.86
N THR A 48 5.75 -13.95 -18.61
CA THR A 48 7.03 -13.90 -17.93
C THR A 48 7.99 -15.02 -18.31
N GLU A 49 7.49 -16.09 -18.95
CA GLU A 49 8.29 -17.22 -19.42
C GLU A 49 9.11 -16.92 -20.69
N LYS A 50 8.89 -15.76 -21.30
CA LYS A 50 9.64 -15.36 -22.50
C LYS A 50 11.12 -15.19 -22.16
N ILE A 51 11.98 -15.83 -22.96
CA ILE A 51 13.42 -15.65 -22.89
C ILE A 51 13.73 -14.23 -23.40
N PHE A 52 14.31 -13.40 -22.51
CA PHE A 52 14.67 -12.02 -22.84
C PHE A 52 16.11 -11.96 -23.34
N GLU A 53 16.39 -12.68 -24.42
CA GLU A 53 17.64 -12.53 -25.13
C GLU A 53 17.77 -11.09 -25.61
N GLU A 54 18.91 -10.47 -25.37
CA GLU A 54 19.24 -9.10 -25.80
C GLU A 54 18.45 -7.95 -25.11
N LYS A 55 17.72 -8.19 -24.01
CA LYS A 55 17.06 -7.11 -23.25
C LYS A 55 17.61 -6.96 -21.83
N TYR A 56 17.72 -5.72 -21.40
CA TYR A 56 17.96 -5.37 -19.99
C TYR A 56 16.63 -5.35 -19.24
N ALA A 57 16.60 -5.98 -18.06
CA ALA A 57 15.49 -5.94 -17.15
C ALA A 57 15.83 -5.06 -15.95
N VAL A 58 15.00 -4.06 -15.65
CA VAL A 58 15.10 -3.21 -14.48
C VAL A 58 13.82 -3.30 -13.69
N GLY A 59 13.92 -3.66 -12.39
CA GLY A 59 12.78 -3.84 -11.51
C GLY A 59 12.84 -2.94 -10.28
N TYR A 60 11.69 -2.47 -9.84
CA TYR A 60 11.48 -1.75 -8.58
C TYR A 60 10.36 -2.40 -7.78
N ASP A 61 10.60 -2.57 -6.48
CA ASP A 61 9.53 -2.83 -5.51
C ASP A 61 9.06 -1.47 -4.95
N VAL A 62 7.76 -1.21 -5.06
CA VAL A 62 7.15 0.02 -4.53
C VAL A 62 6.74 -0.23 -3.08
N GLN A 63 7.24 0.60 -2.18
CA GLN A 63 7.00 0.48 -0.75
C GLN A 63 6.42 1.77 -0.19
N THR A 64 5.62 1.65 0.87
CA THR A 64 5.19 2.80 1.65
C THR A 64 6.35 3.35 2.48
N THR A 65 6.43 4.67 2.62
CA THR A 65 7.45 5.34 3.46
C THR A 65 7.06 5.37 4.93
N LYS A 66 5.77 5.21 5.23
CA LYS A 66 5.21 5.14 6.58
C LYS A 66 4.77 3.73 6.91
N GLU A 67 4.48 3.50 8.17
CA GLU A 67 3.98 2.21 8.65
C GLU A 67 2.66 1.79 7.97
N ASP A 68 2.45 0.49 7.88
CA ASP A 68 1.29 -0.11 7.21
C ASP A 68 -0.06 0.28 7.83
N VAL A 69 -0.07 0.82 9.04
CA VAL A 69 -1.28 1.32 9.69
C VAL A 69 -1.83 2.57 9.01
N TYR A 70 -0.96 3.39 8.43
CA TYR A 70 -1.40 4.58 7.72
C TYR A 70 -2.13 4.22 6.43
N PRO A 71 -3.22 4.94 6.10
CA PRO A 71 -3.89 4.77 4.82
C PRO A 71 -3.07 5.38 3.68
N ILE A 72 -3.28 4.84 2.48
CA ILE A 72 -2.89 5.49 1.23
C ILE A 72 -4.10 6.20 0.63
N LYS A 73 -3.88 7.09 -0.32
CA LYS A 73 -4.96 7.75 -1.06
C LYS A 73 -5.78 6.70 -1.81
N THR A 74 -7.11 6.69 -1.60
CA THR A 74 -8.03 5.75 -2.23
C THR A 74 -8.62 6.33 -3.51
N PHE A 75 -9.20 5.48 -4.36
CA PHE A 75 -9.79 5.90 -5.64
C PHE A 75 -10.85 7.00 -5.48
N GLN A 76 -11.60 7.02 -4.40
CA GLN A 76 -12.62 8.02 -4.09
C GLN A 76 -12.06 9.45 -3.89
N SER A 77 -10.77 9.55 -3.61
CA SER A 77 -10.09 10.84 -3.36
C SER A 77 -9.40 11.40 -4.59
N PHE A 78 -9.51 10.74 -5.74
CA PHE A 78 -8.95 11.22 -6.99
C PHE A 78 -10.02 11.97 -7.79
N GLU A 79 -9.66 13.16 -8.29
CA GLU A 79 -10.51 13.94 -9.20
C GLU A 79 -10.47 13.39 -10.64
N VAL A 80 -9.36 12.76 -10.99
CA VAL A 80 -9.12 12.14 -12.30
C VAL A 80 -8.75 10.68 -12.09
N ASP A 81 -9.13 9.80 -13.01
CA ASP A 81 -8.78 8.39 -12.96
C ASP A 81 -7.27 8.18 -12.79
N PRO A 82 -6.82 7.56 -11.69
CA PRO A 82 -5.40 7.33 -11.44
C PRO A 82 -4.73 6.41 -12.46
N LEU A 83 -5.49 5.60 -13.21
CA LEU A 83 -4.96 4.78 -14.29
C LEU A 83 -4.54 5.61 -15.50
N SER A 84 -5.11 6.80 -15.69
CA SER A 84 -4.77 7.67 -16.82
C SER A 84 -3.29 8.03 -16.85
N GLY A 85 -2.68 8.30 -15.69
CA GLY A 85 -1.24 8.57 -15.59
C GLY A 85 -0.40 7.34 -15.95
N ILE A 86 -0.81 6.16 -15.51
CA ILE A 86 -0.13 4.90 -15.81
C ILE A 86 -0.22 4.59 -17.31
N THR A 87 -1.42 4.61 -17.87
CA THR A 87 -1.63 4.31 -19.30
C THR A 87 -0.94 5.32 -20.21
N SER A 88 -0.85 6.60 -19.78
CA SER A 88 -0.09 7.61 -20.50
C SER A 88 1.40 7.27 -20.62
N VAL A 89 2.03 6.82 -19.53
CA VAL A 89 3.43 6.37 -19.57
C VAL A 89 3.58 5.13 -20.45
N LEU A 90 2.70 4.14 -20.29
CA LEU A 90 2.76 2.89 -21.06
C LEU A 90 2.55 3.11 -22.57
N SER A 91 1.73 4.08 -22.95
CA SER A 91 1.48 4.40 -24.38
C SER A 91 2.68 5.01 -25.09
N GLN A 92 3.66 5.54 -24.35
CA GLN A 92 4.87 6.17 -24.90
C GLN A 92 5.99 5.14 -25.16
N LEU A 93 5.82 3.90 -24.76
CA LEU A 93 6.81 2.85 -24.96
C LEU A 93 6.99 2.55 -26.46
N SER A 94 8.22 2.20 -26.84
CA SER A 94 8.52 1.67 -28.18
C SER A 94 8.07 0.21 -28.31
N ALA A 95 7.93 -0.28 -29.52
CA ALA A 95 7.40 -1.63 -29.77
C ALA A 95 8.24 -2.77 -29.15
N ASN A 96 9.55 -2.55 -28.98
CA ASN A 96 10.49 -3.51 -28.39
C ASN A 96 10.72 -3.28 -26.89
N GLU A 97 10.01 -2.30 -26.29
CA GLU A 97 10.04 -2.02 -24.85
C GLU A 97 8.81 -2.63 -24.18
N GLU A 98 9.01 -3.15 -22.98
CA GLU A 98 7.92 -3.71 -22.18
C GLU A 98 7.95 -3.13 -20.78
N VAL A 99 6.77 -2.96 -20.19
CA VAL A 99 6.63 -2.62 -18.78
C VAL A 99 5.54 -3.46 -18.16
N TRP A 100 5.84 -4.03 -17.02
CA TRP A 100 4.93 -4.86 -16.23
C TRP A 100 4.74 -4.24 -14.86
N ILE A 101 3.50 -4.03 -14.48
CA ILE A 101 3.10 -3.57 -13.14
C ILE A 101 2.33 -4.72 -12.51
N GLN A 102 2.89 -5.32 -11.47
CA GLN A 102 2.33 -6.48 -10.79
C GLN A 102 1.92 -6.08 -9.37
N ILE A 103 0.65 -6.25 -9.05
CA ILE A 103 0.07 -6.00 -7.72
C ILE A 103 -0.28 -7.36 -7.12
N CYS A 104 0.68 -7.93 -6.39
CA CYS A 104 0.48 -9.20 -5.70
C CYS A 104 -0.27 -8.95 -4.40
N VAL A 105 -1.28 -9.75 -4.11
CA VAL A 105 -2.10 -9.65 -2.91
C VAL A 105 -2.29 -11.00 -2.25
N SER A 106 -2.25 -11.01 -0.92
CA SER A 106 -2.59 -12.18 -0.11
C SER A 106 -3.37 -11.74 1.14
N PRO A 107 -4.26 -12.57 1.68
CA PRO A 107 -5.01 -12.25 2.88
C PRO A 107 -4.07 -11.91 4.04
N ALA A 108 -4.37 -10.83 4.76
CA ALA A 108 -3.70 -10.50 6.01
C ALA A 108 -4.47 -11.09 7.20
N SER A 109 -3.73 -11.49 8.25
CA SER A 109 -4.37 -11.89 9.51
C SER A 109 -4.85 -10.65 10.27
N ASP A 110 -5.81 -10.81 11.20
CA ASP A 110 -6.38 -9.71 12.01
C ASP A 110 -5.36 -9.03 12.95
N GLN A 111 -4.12 -9.49 12.98
CA GLN A 111 -3.05 -8.88 13.79
C GLN A 111 -2.77 -7.44 13.40
N TRP A 112 -2.90 -7.09 12.12
CA TRP A 112 -2.71 -5.72 11.67
C TRP A 112 -3.78 -4.77 12.21
N GLN A 113 -5.04 -5.22 12.37
CA GLN A 113 -6.13 -4.45 12.97
C GLN A 113 -5.86 -4.20 14.47
N LYS A 114 -5.34 -5.21 15.18
CA LYS A 114 -4.91 -5.06 16.58
C LYS A 114 -3.77 -4.04 16.69
N LYS A 115 -2.79 -4.10 15.78
CA LYS A 115 -1.70 -3.11 15.70
C LYS A 115 -2.25 -1.70 15.47
N ALA A 116 -3.16 -1.53 14.49
CA ALA A 116 -3.78 -0.24 14.20
C ALA A 116 -4.56 0.32 15.41
N THR A 117 -5.34 -0.51 16.09
CA THR A 117 -6.07 -0.11 17.30
C THR A 117 -5.15 0.32 18.43
N SER A 118 -4.05 -0.42 18.65
CA SER A 118 -3.04 -0.07 19.66
C SER A 118 -2.33 1.23 19.31
N PHE A 119 -2.05 1.45 18.03
CA PHE A 119 -1.43 2.67 17.51
C PHE A 119 -2.32 3.90 17.77
N VAL A 120 -3.61 3.81 17.46
CA VAL A 120 -4.58 4.88 17.74
C VAL A 120 -4.69 5.15 19.24
N LYS A 121 -4.72 4.09 20.07
CA LYS A 121 -4.75 4.25 21.54
C LYS A 121 -3.50 4.97 22.06
N ALA A 122 -2.32 4.65 21.55
CA ALA A 122 -1.07 5.31 21.93
C ALA A 122 -1.14 6.81 21.63
N ILE A 123 -1.56 7.21 20.43
CA ILE A 123 -1.72 8.61 20.05
C ILE A 123 -2.72 9.32 21.00
N LYS A 124 -3.90 8.73 21.25
CA LYS A 124 -4.93 9.30 22.14
C LYS A 124 -4.42 9.49 23.58
N SER A 125 -3.46 8.66 24.01
CA SER A 125 -2.84 8.76 25.32
C SER A 125 -1.64 9.72 25.36
N GLY A 126 -1.32 10.41 24.26
CA GLY A 126 -0.16 11.29 24.16
C GLY A 126 1.20 10.56 24.12
N ASN A 127 1.18 9.24 23.86
CA ASN A 127 2.39 8.44 23.73
C ASN A 127 2.80 8.35 22.24
N ASP A 128 4.11 8.32 21.98
CA ASP A 128 4.59 8.03 20.64
C ASP A 128 4.37 6.53 20.33
N PRO A 129 3.54 6.17 19.33
CA PRO A 129 3.26 4.79 19.01
C PRO A 129 4.49 4.03 18.46
N ASN A 130 5.54 4.74 18.05
CA ASN A 130 6.79 4.18 17.56
C ASN A 130 7.84 4.02 18.67
N GLU A 131 7.58 4.54 19.87
CA GLU A 131 8.48 4.32 21.00
C GLU A 131 8.36 2.88 21.53
N PRO A 132 9.48 2.23 21.80
CA PRO A 132 9.47 0.90 22.37
C PRO A 132 8.85 0.92 23.77
N ILE A 133 7.96 -0.03 24.05
CA ILE A 133 7.15 -0.15 25.29
C ILE A 133 8.00 -0.03 26.57
N TRP A 134 9.28 -0.43 26.55
CA TRP A 134 10.16 -0.31 27.71
C TRP A 134 10.43 1.15 28.12
N LYS A 135 10.44 2.11 27.18
CA LYS A 135 10.57 3.54 27.49
C LYS A 135 9.36 4.06 28.24
N THR A 136 8.16 3.63 27.85
CA THR A 136 6.90 3.96 28.55
C THR A 136 6.89 3.38 29.96
N ILE A 137 7.38 2.14 30.12
CA ILE A 137 7.49 1.48 31.45
C ILE A 137 8.52 2.20 32.34
N LEU A 138 9.69 2.54 31.80
CA LEU A 138 10.73 3.26 32.55
C LEU A 138 10.31 4.69 32.91
N GLY A 139 9.61 5.38 32.00
CA GLY A 139 9.04 6.69 32.27
C GLY A 139 7.98 6.63 33.37
N GLY A 140 7.11 5.61 33.36
CA GLY A 140 6.11 5.35 34.41
C GLY A 140 6.74 5.05 35.79
N LEU A 141 7.80 4.24 35.81
CA LEU A 141 8.54 3.95 37.05
C LEU A 141 9.24 5.19 37.64
N GLY A 142 9.76 6.05 36.76
CA GLY A 142 10.36 7.34 37.20
C GLY A 142 9.34 8.29 37.83
N THR A 143 8.09 8.27 37.38
CA THR A 143 6.99 9.06 37.96
C THR A 143 6.54 8.49 39.28
N ILE A 144 6.49 7.17 39.44
CA ILE A 144 6.17 6.51 40.73
C ILE A 144 7.24 6.78 41.77
N ALA A 145 8.54 6.78 41.41
CA ALA A 145 9.62 7.08 42.30
C ALA A 145 9.61 8.53 42.81
N LYS A 146 9.08 9.47 42.03
CA LYS A 146 8.90 10.88 42.48
C LYS A 146 7.67 11.09 43.37
N THR A 147 6.64 10.24 43.25
CA THR A 147 5.42 10.36 44.08
C THR A 147 5.55 9.76 45.48
N VAL A 148 6.52 8.86 45.70
CA VAL A 148 6.73 8.26 47.06
C VAL A 148 7.39 9.23 48.04
N SER A 149 7.95 10.33 47.56
CA SER A 149 8.61 11.34 48.43
C SER A 149 7.82 12.65 48.67
N ALA A 150 6.54 12.71 48.25
CA ALA A 150 5.69 13.90 48.51
C ALA A 150 4.47 13.52 49.37
N PRO A 151 4.01 14.39 50.30
CA PRO A 151 2.82 14.14 51.10
C PRO A 151 1.56 14.10 50.20
N PRO A 152 0.52 13.34 50.59
CA PRO A 152 -0.65 13.11 49.74
C PRO A 152 -1.48 14.38 49.61
N THR A 153 -1.32 15.09 48.50
CA THR A 153 -2.29 16.08 48.04
C THR A 153 -3.17 15.41 47.00
N GLN A 154 -4.43 15.26 47.34
CA GLN A 154 -5.46 14.72 46.44
C GLN A 154 -5.62 15.63 45.21
N THR A 155 -5.13 15.20 44.10
CA THR A 155 -5.65 15.59 42.77
C THR A 155 -5.41 14.41 41.86
N ALA A 156 -6.41 13.54 41.77
CA ALA A 156 -6.51 12.59 40.66
C ALA A 156 -6.62 13.44 39.38
N SER A 157 -5.50 13.62 38.70
CA SER A 157 -5.48 14.21 37.37
C SER A 157 -6.24 13.27 36.48
N ALA A 158 -7.42 13.68 35.99
CA ALA A 158 -8.12 13.03 34.93
C ALA A 158 -7.14 12.84 33.74
N PRO A 159 -7.23 11.75 32.97
CA PRO A 159 -6.37 11.56 31.81
C PRO A 159 -6.54 12.78 30.91
N THR A 160 -5.46 13.52 30.72
CA THR A 160 -5.43 14.70 29.85
C THR A 160 -5.75 14.18 28.44
N GLN A 161 -6.97 14.42 27.97
CA GLN A 161 -7.31 14.22 26.59
C GLN A 161 -6.44 15.18 25.79
N VAL A 162 -5.49 14.61 25.04
CA VAL A 162 -4.67 15.40 24.11
C VAL A 162 -5.63 15.90 23.01
N ASP A 163 -5.74 17.22 22.89
CA ASP A 163 -6.52 17.82 21.82
C ASP A 163 -5.80 17.55 20.48
N ILE A 164 -6.24 16.48 19.81
CA ILE A 164 -5.67 16.05 18.54
C ILE A 164 -6.40 16.83 17.46
N SER A 165 -5.78 17.88 16.96
CA SER A 165 -6.33 18.74 15.90
C SER A 165 -5.48 18.67 14.62
N GLY A 166 -6.06 19.11 13.51
CA GLY A 166 -5.37 19.23 12.24
C GLY A 166 -4.95 17.89 11.60
N PRO A 167 -3.75 17.80 11.02
CA PRO A 167 -3.28 16.64 10.25
C PRO A 167 -3.28 15.34 11.05
N ALA A 168 -2.96 15.41 12.36
CA ALA A 168 -2.94 14.23 13.23
C ALA A 168 -4.34 13.63 13.43
N ALA A 169 -5.37 14.46 13.53
CA ALA A 169 -6.76 14.01 13.63
C ALA A 169 -7.22 13.30 12.34
N LEU A 170 -6.85 13.85 11.18
CA LEU A 170 -7.14 13.25 9.87
C LEU A 170 -6.44 11.89 9.70
N ALA A 171 -5.17 11.83 10.07
CA ALA A 171 -4.40 10.57 10.04
C ALA A 171 -5.06 9.50 10.90
N MET A 172 -5.45 9.86 12.13
CA MET A 172 -6.07 8.95 13.08
C MET A 172 -7.43 8.45 12.57
N SER A 173 -8.29 9.34 12.07
CA SER A 173 -9.56 8.97 11.45
C SER A 173 -9.35 8.02 10.25
N GLY A 174 -8.33 8.28 9.43
CA GLY A 174 -7.96 7.42 8.32
C GLY A 174 -7.51 6.03 8.78
N ILE A 175 -6.71 5.93 9.85
CA ILE A 175 -6.28 4.65 10.44
C ILE A 175 -7.48 3.90 11.02
N GLU A 176 -8.37 4.58 11.75
CA GLU A 176 -9.59 3.99 12.29
C GLU A 176 -10.46 3.43 11.16
N THR A 177 -10.72 4.20 10.11
CA THR A 177 -11.49 3.76 8.95
C THR A 177 -10.84 2.56 8.27
N LYS A 178 -9.51 2.58 8.05
CA LYS A 178 -8.77 1.45 7.47
C LYS A 178 -8.92 0.20 8.33
N SER A 179 -8.84 0.33 9.66
CA SER A 179 -8.90 -0.79 10.59
C SER A 179 -10.23 -1.54 10.62
N THR A 180 -11.31 -0.94 10.12
CA THR A 180 -12.62 -1.61 9.99
C THR A 180 -12.73 -2.49 8.75
N LYS A 181 -11.77 -2.45 7.85
CA LYS A 181 -11.80 -3.19 6.58
C LYS A 181 -11.03 -4.50 6.67
N LEU A 182 -11.34 -5.42 5.77
CA LEU A 182 -10.51 -6.61 5.56
C LEU A 182 -9.14 -6.19 5.02
N GLY A 183 -8.09 -6.78 5.55
CA GLY A 183 -6.72 -6.45 5.16
C GLY A 183 -6.13 -7.44 4.18
N PHE A 184 -5.33 -6.91 3.26
CA PHE A 184 -4.48 -7.70 2.37
C PHE A 184 -3.04 -7.24 2.52
N LYS A 185 -2.13 -8.19 2.53
CA LYS A 185 -0.72 -7.91 2.30
C LYS A 185 -0.55 -7.67 0.80
N SER A 186 0.03 -6.55 0.44
CA SER A 186 0.20 -6.18 -0.96
C SER A 186 1.66 -5.88 -1.26
N LYS A 187 2.12 -6.32 -2.43
CA LYS A 187 3.43 -5.99 -2.97
C LYS A 187 3.22 -5.48 -4.39
N ILE A 188 3.73 -4.29 -4.68
CA ILE A 188 3.68 -3.71 -6.02
C ILE A 188 5.09 -3.77 -6.60
N ARG A 189 5.20 -4.39 -7.77
CA ARG A 189 6.44 -4.51 -8.52
C ARG A 189 6.26 -3.86 -9.88
N VAL A 190 7.27 -3.10 -10.30
CA VAL A 190 7.36 -2.53 -11.64
C VAL A 190 8.60 -3.10 -12.29
N ILE A 191 8.45 -3.73 -13.44
CA ILE A 191 9.54 -4.30 -14.23
C ILE A 191 9.50 -3.66 -15.60
N SER A 192 10.64 -3.21 -16.10
CA SER A 192 10.79 -2.71 -17.48
C SER A 192 11.88 -3.46 -18.22
N LEU A 193 11.61 -3.75 -19.46
CA LEU A 193 12.47 -4.47 -20.39
C LEU A 193 12.75 -3.57 -21.60
N SER A 194 14.02 -3.44 -21.96
CA SER A 194 14.44 -2.67 -23.14
C SER A 194 15.80 -3.17 -23.65
N GLY A 195 16.06 -3.03 -24.93
CA GLY A 195 17.41 -3.23 -25.49
C GLY A 195 18.46 -2.25 -24.97
N ASP A 196 18.04 -1.18 -24.29
CA ASP A 196 18.92 -0.19 -23.66
C ASP A 196 18.66 -0.10 -22.16
N TYR A 197 19.69 -0.23 -21.34
CA TYR A 197 19.58 -0.18 -19.87
C TYR A 197 19.02 1.14 -19.36
N HIS A 198 19.46 2.27 -19.93
CA HIS A 198 19.02 3.60 -19.50
C HIS A 198 17.53 3.80 -19.80
N ARG A 199 17.07 3.29 -20.94
CA ARG A 199 15.66 3.27 -21.31
C ARG A 199 14.84 2.39 -20.36
N ALA A 200 15.28 1.16 -20.08
CA ALA A 200 14.61 0.29 -19.14
C ALA A 200 14.48 0.97 -17.76
N ARG A 201 15.55 1.58 -17.28
CA ARG A 201 15.56 2.30 -16.00
C ARG A 201 14.65 3.54 -16.01
N ALA A 202 14.66 4.31 -17.08
CA ALA A 202 13.80 5.51 -17.23
C ALA A 202 12.32 5.10 -17.25
N ASN A 203 11.94 4.10 -18.01
CA ASN A 203 10.57 3.61 -18.12
C ASN A 203 10.05 3.11 -16.76
N ALA A 204 10.81 2.26 -16.07
CA ALA A 204 10.45 1.78 -14.73
C ALA A 204 10.34 2.94 -13.73
N GLY A 205 11.27 3.91 -13.79
CA GLY A 205 11.26 5.10 -12.95
C GLY A 205 10.06 6.02 -13.21
N SER A 206 9.63 6.16 -14.46
CA SER A 206 8.45 6.94 -14.83
C SER A 206 7.17 6.35 -14.22
N VAL A 207 6.99 5.03 -14.33
CA VAL A 207 5.84 4.35 -13.70
C VAL A 207 5.89 4.45 -12.18
N ALA A 208 7.05 4.23 -11.55
CA ALA A 208 7.21 4.41 -10.11
C ALA A 208 6.91 5.85 -9.69
N GLY A 209 7.25 6.84 -10.52
CA GLY A 209 6.92 8.24 -10.34
C GLY A 209 5.42 8.50 -10.33
N VAL A 210 4.68 7.92 -11.28
CA VAL A 210 3.21 8.04 -11.33
C VAL A 210 2.56 7.39 -10.12
N LEU A 211 3.07 6.27 -9.63
CA LEU A 211 2.52 5.61 -8.44
C LEU A 211 2.62 6.47 -7.17
N LYS A 212 3.47 7.50 -7.12
CA LYS A 212 3.52 8.47 -6.02
C LYS A 212 2.21 9.27 -5.85
N GLN A 213 1.35 9.33 -6.86
CA GLN A 213 0.03 9.97 -6.75
C GLN A 213 -0.85 9.36 -5.66
N PHE A 214 -0.60 8.10 -5.27
CA PHE A 214 -1.30 7.43 -4.18
C PHE A 214 -0.81 7.84 -2.78
N THR A 215 0.22 8.70 -2.70
CA THR A 215 0.69 9.26 -1.44
C THR A 215 -0.33 10.28 -0.92
N GLN A 216 -0.74 10.14 0.33
CA GLN A 216 -1.61 11.10 0.98
C GLN A 216 -0.77 12.26 1.56
N THR A 217 -1.03 13.49 1.11
CA THR A 217 -0.14 14.64 1.31
C THR A 217 -0.15 15.22 2.73
N ASN A 218 -1.15 14.94 3.54
CA ASN A 218 -1.39 15.61 4.83
C ASN A 218 -1.31 14.67 6.05
N MET A 219 -0.46 13.66 5.98
CA MET A 219 -0.22 12.75 7.12
C MET A 219 1.22 12.82 7.60
#